data_8914194e31724526bab32bcf676bdf19
#
_entry.id   8914194e31724526bab32bcf676bdf19
#
_cell.length_a   1.000
_cell.length_b   1.000
_cell.length_c   1.000
_cell.angle_alpha   90.00
_cell.angle_beta   90.00
_cell.angle_gamma   90.00
#
_symmetry.space_group_name_H-M   'P 1'
#
loop_
_entity.id
_entity.type
_entity.pdbx_description
1 polymer ?
#
loop_
_entity_poly.entity_id
_entity_poly.type
_entity_poly.pdbx_seq_one_letter_code
_entity_poly.pdbx_strand_id
1 'polypeptide(L)'
;HLVIRRQRQMCIRDRDKVIITVGAGGAFPSGSAKLTDAARTIMEEIAGVSESGSGEITVSGHTDDVPLIFGSQYRDNWDLAAARASSVVQALEGTGKVPAGRLQAISYGESQPVESNETARGRATNRRIEIEINY
;
A
#
# COMPACT_ATOMS: atom_id res chain seq x y z
N HIS A 1 2.58 1.91 11.27
CA HIS A 1 3.96 1.45 11.25
C HIS A 1 4.47 1.33 9.84
N LEU A 2 5.72 1.69 9.67
CA LEU A 2 6.41 1.61 8.39
C LEU A 2 7.48 0.53 8.48
N VAL A 3 7.43 -0.42 7.55
CA VAL A 3 8.44 -1.47 7.45
C VAL A 3 9.05 -1.41 6.06
N ILE A 4 10.37 -1.31 5.99
CA ILE A 4 11.10 -1.26 4.72
C ILE A 4 11.90 -2.54 4.57
N ARG A 5 11.70 -3.23 3.46
CA ARG A 5 12.45 -4.44 3.12
C ARG A 5 13.09 -4.24 1.75
N ARG A 6 14.38 -4.54 1.67
CA ARG A 6 15.11 -4.49 0.41
C ARG A 6 15.34 -5.91 -0.08
N GLN A 7 14.99 -6.14 -1.35
CA GLN A 7 15.21 -7.42 -2.00
C GLN A 7 16.07 -7.21 -3.23
N ARG A 8 16.98 -8.13 -3.47
CA ARG A 8 17.82 -8.13 -4.64
C ARG A 8 17.54 -9.40 -5.43
N GLN A 9 17.22 -9.24 -6.70
CA GLN A 9 16.97 -10.38 -7.58
C GLN A 9 18.29 -10.90 -8.13
N MET A 10 18.48 -12.21 -8.00
CA MET A 10 19.64 -12.90 -8.55
C MET A 10 19.33 -13.28 -9.99
N CYS A 11 19.68 -12.43 -10.92
CA CYS A 11 19.51 -12.67 -12.34
C CYS A 11 20.62 -11.94 -13.10
N ILE A 12 20.63 -12.08 -14.43
CA ILE A 12 21.63 -11.42 -15.28
C ILE A 12 21.68 -9.92 -15.03
N ARG A 13 20.51 -9.32 -14.73
CA ARG A 13 20.42 -7.93 -14.29
C ARG A 13 20.09 -7.93 -12.83
N ASP A 14 21.05 -7.54 -12.05
CA ASP A 14 20.84 -7.37 -10.63
C ASP A 14 20.04 -6.08 -10.41
N ARG A 15 18.80 -6.21 -9.94
CA ARG A 15 17.93 -5.06 -9.66
C ARG A 15 17.62 -4.98 -8.20
N ASP A 16 17.86 -3.82 -7.66
CA ASP A 16 17.39 -3.52 -6.32
C ASP A 16 15.89 -3.21 -6.37
N LYS A 17 15.17 -3.79 -5.45
CA LYS A 17 13.75 -3.61 -5.30
C LYS A 17 13.49 -3.35 -3.83
N VAL A 18 12.72 -2.32 -3.54
CA VAL A 18 12.38 -1.93 -2.18
C VAL A 18 10.89 -2.14 -2.00
N ILE A 19 10.51 -2.84 -0.92
CA ILE A 19 9.10 -3.00 -0.54
C ILE A 19 8.90 -2.27 0.78
N ILE A 20 7.97 -1.33 0.77
CA ILE A 20 7.59 -0.56 1.96
C ILE A 20 6.19 -1.01 2.35
N THR A 21 6.02 -1.45 3.60
CA THR A 21 4.73 -1.87 4.12
C THR A 21 4.22 -0.83 5.10
N VAL A 22 3.01 -0.35 4.86
CA VAL A 22 2.35 0.64 5.72
C VAL A 22 1.09 0.02 6.28
N GLY A 23 0.97 -0.03 7.59
CA GLY A 23 -0.22 -0.55 8.26
C GLY A 23 -1.42 0.37 8.01
N ALA A 24 -2.56 -0.22 7.67
CA ALA A 24 -3.77 0.55 7.37
C ALA A 24 -4.31 1.30 8.60
N GLY A 25 -4.09 0.73 9.80
CA GLY A 25 -4.59 1.35 11.03
C GLY A 25 -4.02 2.73 11.33
N GLY A 26 -2.80 3.02 10.86
CA GLY A 26 -2.20 4.35 11.00
C GLY A 26 -2.41 5.24 9.78
N ALA A 27 -2.71 4.65 8.64
CA ALA A 27 -2.80 5.37 7.38
C ALA A 27 -4.21 5.84 7.04
N PHE A 28 -5.23 5.11 7.52
CA PHE A 28 -6.63 5.39 7.20
C PHE A 28 -7.51 5.25 8.44
N PRO A 29 -8.55 6.07 8.57
CA PRO A 29 -9.61 5.79 9.53
C PRO A 29 -10.29 4.45 9.18
N SER A 30 -10.90 3.80 10.16
CA SER A 30 -11.60 2.52 9.95
C SER A 30 -12.64 2.64 8.84
N GLY A 31 -12.60 1.69 7.90
CA GLY A 31 -13.54 1.65 6.78
C GLY A 31 -13.39 2.78 5.78
N SER A 32 -12.32 3.57 5.84
CA SER A 32 -12.10 4.73 4.99
C SER A 32 -10.89 4.52 4.09
N ALA A 33 -10.89 5.17 2.94
CA ALA A 33 -9.75 5.23 2.03
C ALA A 33 -9.13 6.63 2.00
N LYS A 34 -9.47 7.49 2.97
CA LYS A 34 -8.89 8.82 3.07
C LYS A 34 -7.62 8.75 3.92
N LEU A 35 -6.49 9.15 3.35
CA LEU A 35 -5.22 9.17 4.08
C LEU A 35 -5.24 10.17 5.23
N THR A 36 -4.66 9.76 6.36
CA THR A 36 -4.43 10.67 7.49
C THR A 36 -3.29 11.62 7.14
N ASP A 37 -3.19 12.72 7.89
CA ASP A 37 -2.10 13.69 7.67
C ASP A 37 -0.73 13.05 7.92
N ALA A 38 -0.63 12.19 8.94
CA ALA A 38 0.60 11.45 9.21
C ALA A 38 1.00 10.56 8.03
N ALA A 39 0.02 9.90 7.42
CA ALA A 39 0.27 9.05 6.26
C ALA A 39 0.70 9.87 5.04
N ARG A 40 0.13 11.04 4.85
CA ARG A 40 0.53 11.93 3.75
C ARG A 40 1.99 12.35 3.86
N THR A 41 2.45 12.64 5.07
CA THR A 41 3.86 12.97 5.31
C THR A 41 4.76 11.79 4.94
N ILE A 42 4.35 10.57 5.29
CA ILE A 42 5.08 9.34 4.91
C ILE A 42 5.12 9.20 3.39
N MET A 43 4.01 9.49 2.70
CA MET A 43 3.97 9.40 1.23
C MET A 43 4.94 10.40 0.59
N GLU A 44 5.09 11.58 1.15
CA GLU A 44 6.06 12.55 0.67
C GLU A 44 7.49 12.03 0.80
N GLU A 45 7.81 11.38 1.92
CA GLU A 45 9.12 10.75 2.12
C GLU A 45 9.37 9.63 1.12
N ILE A 46 8.37 8.79 0.90
CA ILE A 46 8.45 7.69 -0.06
C ILE A 46 8.66 8.23 -1.47
N ALA A 47 7.94 9.27 -1.83
CA ALA A 47 8.10 9.91 -3.13
C ALA A 47 9.52 10.44 -3.32
N GLY A 48 10.08 11.05 -2.28
CA GLY A 48 11.46 11.55 -2.31
C GLY A 48 12.47 10.44 -2.55
N VAL A 49 12.30 9.30 -1.89
CA VAL A 49 13.17 8.13 -2.08
C VAL A 49 13.02 7.56 -3.48
N SER A 50 11.82 7.63 -4.04
CA SER A 50 11.49 7.01 -5.34
C SER A 50 11.86 7.88 -6.53
N GLU A 51 12.11 9.16 -6.31
CA GLU A 51 12.25 10.16 -7.37
C GLU A 51 13.41 9.86 -8.32
N SER A 52 14.50 9.32 -7.79
CA SER A 52 15.71 9.04 -8.58
C SER A 52 15.58 7.82 -9.48
N GLY A 53 14.58 6.97 -9.26
CA GLY A 53 14.39 5.79 -10.07
C GLY A 53 13.52 6.02 -11.30
N SER A 54 13.47 5.04 -12.19
CA SER A 54 12.65 5.10 -13.40
C SER A 54 11.75 3.87 -13.56
N GLY A 55 11.86 2.88 -12.68
CA GLY A 55 11.07 1.66 -12.76
C GLY A 55 9.65 1.84 -12.23
N GLU A 56 8.86 0.78 -12.34
CA GLU A 56 7.48 0.78 -11.89
C GLU A 56 7.38 0.84 -10.36
N ILE A 57 6.37 1.55 -9.88
CA ILE A 57 5.99 1.60 -8.49
C ILE A 57 4.60 1.00 -8.38
N THR A 58 4.49 -0.14 -7.71
CA THR A 58 3.22 -0.86 -7.56
C THR A 58 2.72 -0.73 -6.13
N VAL A 59 1.53 -0.17 -5.98
CA VAL A 59 0.86 -0.03 -4.69
C VAL A 59 -0.23 -1.09 -4.61
N SER A 60 -0.13 -2.00 -3.64
CA SER A 60 -1.13 -3.04 -3.46
C SER A 60 -1.84 -2.88 -2.12
N GLY A 61 -3.16 -3.02 -2.16
CA GLY A 61 -4.02 -2.93 -0.99
C GLY A 61 -4.43 -4.32 -0.50
N HIS A 62 -4.38 -4.51 0.81
CA HIS A 62 -4.73 -5.77 1.47
C HIS A 62 -5.62 -5.50 2.68
N THR A 63 -6.56 -6.40 2.92
CA THR A 63 -7.45 -6.33 4.09
C THR A 63 -7.37 -7.62 4.89
N ASP A 64 -8.01 -7.63 6.06
CA ASP A 64 -8.31 -8.88 6.75
C ASP A 64 -9.55 -9.53 6.10
N ASP A 65 -10.02 -10.64 6.66
CA ASP A 65 -11.17 -11.38 6.13
C ASP A 65 -12.50 -11.00 6.76
N VAL A 66 -12.54 -9.97 7.60
CA VAL A 66 -13.79 -9.52 8.23
C VAL A 66 -14.61 -8.78 7.18
N PRO A 67 -15.88 -9.22 6.94
CA PRO A 67 -16.73 -8.52 5.99
C PRO A 67 -17.00 -7.09 6.42
N LEU A 68 -17.18 -6.19 5.46
CA LEU A 68 -17.54 -4.81 5.75
C LEU A 68 -18.96 -4.76 6.31
N ILE A 69 -19.19 -3.79 7.21
CA ILE A 69 -20.50 -3.63 7.84
C ILE A 69 -21.52 -3.12 6.83
N PHE A 70 -22.76 -3.46 7.04
CA PHE A 70 -23.86 -3.01 6.22
C PHE A 70 -23.92 -1.47 6.20
N GLY A 71 -24.12 -0.91 5.03
CA GLY A 71 -24.11 0.54 4.85
C GLY A 71 -22.74 1.15 4.62
N SER A 72 -21.68 0.33 4.54
CA SER A 72 -20.36 0.81 4.17
C SER A 72 -20.38 1.46 2.79
N GLN A 73 -19.51 2.45 2.60
CA GLN A 73 -19.31 3.11 1.32
C GLN A 73 -18.76 2.14 0.26
N TYR A 74 -18.06 1.09 0.67
CA TYR A 74 -17.44 0.11 -0.21
C TYR A 74 -18.24 -1.20 -0.20
N ARG A 75 -18.29 -1.88 -1.34
CA ARG A 75 -19.08 -3.09 -1.50
C ARG A 75 -18.49 -4.28 -0.73
N ASP A 76 -17.16 -4.39 -0.73
CA ASP A 76 -16.45 -5.50 -0.13
C ASP A 76 -14.99 -5.12 0.14
N ASN A 77 -14.22 -6.07 0.63
CA ASN A 77 -12.82 -5.84 0.94
C ASN A 77 -11.97 -5.59 -0.31
N TRP A 78 -12.35 -6.14 -1.45
CA TRP A 78 -11.68 -5.86 -2.72
C TRP A 78 -11.82 -4.39 -3.10
N ASP A 79 -13.02 -3.87 -2.94
CA ASP A 79 -13.34 -2.48 -3.25
C ASP A 79 -12.60 -1.51 -2.32
N LEU A 80 -12.63 -1.80 -1.01
CA LEU A 80 -11.92 -0.98 -0.02
C LEU A 80 -10.41 -0.96 -0.28
N ALA A 81 -9.83 -2.12 -0.53
CA ALA A 81 -8.38 -2.23 -0.79
C ALA A 81 -8.00 -1.47 -2.06
N ALA A 82 -8.84 -1.55 -3.11
CA ALA A 82 -8.60 -0.81 -4.35
C ALA A 82 -8.63 0.70 -4.10
N ALA A 83 -9.61 1.18 -3.34
CA ALA A 83 -9.74 2.60 -3.03
C ALA A 83 -8.56 3.10 -2.21
N ARG A 84 -8.09 2.30 -1.25
CA ARG A 84 -6.92 2.66 -0.43
C ARG A 84 -5.64 2.71 -1.26
N ALA A 85 -5.42 1.72 -2.12
CA ALA A 85 -4.26 1.71 -3.01
C ALA A 85 -4.30 2.92 -3.96
N SER A 86 -5.46 3.24 -4.49
CA SER A 86 -5.66 4.41 -5.35
C SER A 86 -5.36 5.71 -4.63
N SER A 87 -5.77 5.83 -3.37
CA SER A 87 -5.48 7.02 -2.55
C SER A 87 -3.97 7.21 -2.36
N VAL A 88 -3.24 6.13 -2.15
CA VAL A 88 -1.78 6.18 -2.02
C VAL A 88 -1.13 6.61 -3.34
N VAL A 89 -1.57 6.04 -4.47
CA VAL A 89 -1.07 6.42 -5.79
C VAL A 89 -1.30 7.91 -6.03
N GLN A 90 -2.50 8.40 -5.72
CA GLN A 90 -2.82 9.82 -5.89
C GLN A 90 -1.94 10.72 -5.01
N ALA A 91 -1.66 10.29 -3.78
CA ALA A 91 -0.80 11.04 -2.88
C ALA A 91 0.64 11.11 -3.39
N LEU A 92 1.17 9.98 -3.91
CA LEU A 92 2.50 9.94 -4.48
C LEU A 92 2.62 10.84 -5.71
N GLU A 93 1.64 10.75 -6.60
CA GLU A 93 1.60 11.58 -7.80
C GLU A 93 1.49 13.06 -7.43
N GLY A 94 0.67 13.36 -6.43
CA GLY A 94 0.41 14.74 -5.99
C GLY A 94 1.64 15.46 -5.45
N THR A 95 2.70 14.73 -5.07
CA THR A 95 3.95 15.35 -4.63
C THR A 95 4.71 16.02 -5.77
N GLY A 96 4.39 15.68 -7.01
CA GLY A 96 5.12 16.15 -8.18
C GLY A 96 6.46 15.46 -8.43
N LYS A 97 6.85 14.51 -7.57
CA LYS A 97 8.14 13.82 -7.68
C LYS A 97 8.04 12.50 -8.42
N VAL A 98 6.84 11.92 -8.53
CA VAL A 98 6.62 10.62 -9.15
C VAL A 98 5.58 10.78 -10.26
N PRO A 99 5.96 10.56 -11.52
CA PRO A 99 5.01 10.68 -12.62
C PRO A 99 4.03 9.52 -12.63
N ALA A 100 2.81 9.78 -13.07
CA ALA A 100 1.73 8.80 -13.12
C ALA A 100 2.11 7.55 -13.92
N GLY A 101 2.94 7.70 -14.94
CA GLY A 101 3.35 6.57 -15.79
C GLY A 101 4.16 5.50 -15.07
N ARG A 102 4.69 5.80 -13.88
CA ARG A 102 5.40 4.80 -13.07
C ARG A 102 4.48 4.08 -12.08
N LEU A 103 3.28 4.60 -11.85
CA LEU A 103 2.44 4.18 -10.73
C LEU A 103 1.36 3.20 -11.16
N GLN A 104 1.14 2.17 -10.33
CA GLN A 104 0.07 1.19 -10.51
C GLN A 104 -0.59 0.94 -9.16
N ALA A 105 -1.92 0.79 -9.16
CA ALA A 105 -2.68 0.43 -7.97
C ALA A 105 -3.33 -0.95 -8.19
N ILE A 106 -3.15 -1.86 -7.23
CA ILE A 106 -3.68 -3.22 -7.32
C ILE A 106 -4.40 -3.54 -6.01
N SER A 107 -5.57 -4.17 -6.10
CA SER A 107 -6.25 -4.71 -4.94
C SER A 107 -6.07 -6.22 -4.88
N TYR A 108 -5.68 -6.73 -3.71
CA TYR A 108 -5.71 -8.15 -3.42
C TYR A 108 -6.83 -8.49 -2.43
N GLY A 109 -7.52 -7.48 -1.91
CA GLY A 109 -8.59 -7.71 -0.93
C GLY A 109 -8.08 -8.51 0.25
N GLU A 110 -8.79 -9.55 0.60
CA GLU A 110 -8.41 -10.45 1.71
C GLU A 110 -7.66 -11.70 1.24
N SER A 111 -7.29 -11.78 -0.03
CA SER A 111 -6.77 -13.02 -0.65
C SER A 111 -5.34 -13.36 -0.31
N GLN A 112 -4.57 -12.43 0.26
CA GLN A 112 -3.15 -12.64 0.54
C GLN A 112 -2.77 -12.29 1.96
N PRO A 113 -3.26 -13.06 2.94
CA PRO A 113 -2.90 -12.80 4.33
C PRO A 113 -1.44 -13.14 4.60
N VAL A 114 -0.79 -12.34 5.44
CA VAL A 114 0.57 -12.61 5.90
C VAL A 114 0.58 -13.15 7.32
N GLU A 115 -0.56 -13.03 8.02
CA GLU A 115 -0.75 -13.53 9.37
C GLU A 115 -2.12 -14.17 9.48
N SER A 116 -2.39 -14.84 10.60
CA SER A 116 -3.69 -15.45 10.84
C SER A 116 -4.76 -14.39 11.04
N ASN A 117 -5.91 -14.56 10.36
CA ASN A 117 -7.08 -13.71 10.57
C ASN A 117 -7.87 -14.10 11.84
N GLU A 118 -7.46 -15.17 12.54
CA GLU A 118 -8.15 -15.62 13.74
C GLU A 118 -7.86 -14.74 14.95
N THR A 119 -6.76 -14.00 14.93
CA THR A 119 -6.40 -13.09 16.02
C THR A 119 -6.54 -11.64 15.58
N ALA A 120 -6.86 -10.76 16.53
CA ALA A 120 -6.94 -9.32 16.26
C ALA A 120 -5.61 -8.78 15.78
N ARG A 121 -4.51 -9.27 16.34
CA ARG A 121 -3.15 -8.86 15.97
C ARG A 121 -2.84 -9.27 14.53
N GLY A 122 -3.19 -10.49 14.15
CA GLY A 122 -2.98 -10.98 12.78
C GLY A 122 -3.82 -10.20 11.78
N ARG A 123 -5.08 -9.92 12.12
CA ARG A 123 -5.94 -9.10 11.25
C ARG A 123 -5.36 -7.71 11.05
N ALA A 124 -4.84 -7.09 12.11
CA ALA A 124 -4.21 -5.76 12.01
C ALA A 124 -2.99 -5.79 11.07
N THR A 125 -2.21 -6.86 11.12
CA THR A 125 -1.06 -7.04 10.23
C THR A 125 -1.49 -7.22 8.79
N ASN A 126 -2.60 -7.94 8.56
CA ASN A 126 -3.12 -8.16 7.21
C ASN A 126 -3.69 -6.89 6.57
N ARG A 127 -4.21 -5.96 7.37
CA ARG A 127 -4.70 -4.67 6.88
C ARG A 127 -3.50 -3.76 6.60
N ARG A 128 -3.06 -3.75 5.35
CA ARG A 128 -1.83 -3.04 4.97
C ARG A 128 -1.85 -2.57 3.53
N ILE A 129 -0.99 -1.63 3.24
CA ILE A 129 -0.61 -1.23 1.89
C ILE A 129 0.84 -1.63 1.69
N GLU A 130 1.16 -2.25 0.57
CA GLU A 130 2.53 -2.54 0.19
C GLU A 130 2.90 -1.71 -1.01
N ILE A 131 4.04 -1.04 -0.93
CA ILE A 131 4.54 -0.19 -2.01
C ILE A 131 5.85 -0.81 -2.50
N GLU A 132 5.82 -1.34 -3.72
CA GLU A 132 6.98 -1.97 -4.32
C GLU A 132 7.62 -0.97 -5.29
N ILE A 133 8.85 -0.57 -5.00
CA ILE A 133 9.57 0.39 -5.80
C ILE A 133 10.68 -0.34 -6.57
N ASN A 134 10.63 -0.27 -7.88
CA ASN A 134 11.67 -0.79 -8.75
C ASN A 134 12.48 0.39 -9.28
N TYR A 135 13.79 0.31 -9.15
CA TYR A 135 14.71 1.36 -9.57
C TYR A 135 15.24 1.17 -10.97
#